data_6984860fa90e244eed4cfc229c63eee3
#
_entry.id   6984860fa90e244eed4cfc229c63eee3
#
_cell.length_a   1.000
_cell.length_b   1.000
_cell.length_c   1.000
_cell.angle_alpha   90.00
_cell.angle_beta   90.00
_cell.angle_gamma   90.00
#
_symmetry.space_group_name_H-M   'P 1'
#
loop_
_entity.id
_entity.type
_entity.pdbx_description
1 polymer ?
#
loop_
_entity_poly.entity_id
_entity_poly.type
_entity_poly.pdbx_seq_one_letter_code
_entity_poly.pdbx_strand_id
1 'polypeptide(L)'
;MRGLSLVLSCIVAAVASQAGALEVWFERPRPSEFVFGDVEVLIRAAPEEEVGTVQLIVDGREVALFDRPPFRVAVNVGQGNTEHEFRVVVRSVNGETKTAAVVTPILQIDEVVDLGLQQLYVTVNGFNGRVLNLEQQDFRIVDEGKRQEMVTFERGDIPLTAALLLDCSLSMKGERLAAALQGANEFVEEMKPLDQAMVMLFSDRLLRTTEFSEDRELLSRALTDVEAAGGTSINDHLFLALSRLEAVQGRRVVVLFSDGSDVHSVLPMAGVLQKARSSQALIYWIRLRDPREESEVPEYTSSWRNVEANRREFKDLRQAIQESGGRIEVVDNLAELEEAFAGILAELREQYVLGYYPSQANHDGAWRNVRVRVEKQNLDVRTREGYFDY
;
A
#
# COMPACT_ATOMS: atom_id res chain seq x y z
N MET A 1 -32.11 48.78 -77.11
CA MET A 1 -33.12 48.91 -76.01
C MET A 1 -32.51 48.26 -74.77
N ARG A 2 -32.39 49.09 -73.76
CA ARG A 2 -32.26 48.83 -72.32
C ARG A 2 -31.18 47.83 -71.86
N GLY A 3 -30.06 48.44 -71.39
CA GLY A 3 -29.06 47.84 -70.58
C GLY A 3 -29.54 47.47 -69.19
N LEU A 4 -28.86 46.47 -68.64
CA LEU A 4 -28.97 46.14 -67.20
C LEU A 4 -27.57 46.07 -66.66
N SER A 5 -27.15 47.13 -65.93
CA SER A 5 -25.92 47.18 -65.16
C SER A 5 -26.06 46.27 -63.91
N LEU A 6 -25.18 45.28 -63.79
CA LEU A 6 -25.06 44.50 -62.57
C LEU A 6 -23.99 45.18 -61.66
N VAL A 7 -24.47 45.73 -60.54
CA VAL A 7 -23.60 46.22 -59.47
C VAL A 7 -23.21 45.03 -58.58
N LEU A 8 -21.92 44.71 -58.60
CA LEU A 8 -21.34 43.67 -57.73
C LEU A 8 -21.03 44.31 -56.38
N SER A 9 -21.86 44.03 -55.40
CA SER A 9 -21.66 44.48 -54.03
C SER A 9 -20.77 43.45 -53.30
N CYS A 10 -19.51 43.82 -53.03
CA CYS A 10 -18.61 43.06 -52.18
C CYS A 10 -19.07 43.18 -50.73
N ILE A 11 -19.66 42.12 -50.21
CA ILE A 11 -19.89 41.94 -48.76
C ILE A 11 -18.57 41.42 -48.15
N VAL A 12 -17.84 42.29 -47.49
CA VAL A 12 -16.73 41.92 -46.62
C VAL A 12 -17.36 41.34 -45.34
N ALA A 13 -17.39 40.02 -45.22
CA ALA A 13 -17.75 39.39 -43.97
C ALA A 13 -16.57 39.57 -43.01
N ALA A 14 -16.71 40.45 -42.04
CA ALA A 14 -15.85 40.49 -40.87
C ALA A 14 -16.03 39.20 -40.07
N VAL A 15 -15.10 38.31 -40.10
CA VAL A 15 -15.01 37.17 -39.17
C VAL A 15 -14.64 37.78 -37.82
N ALA A 16 -15.64 38.02 -36.97
CA ALA A 16 -15.39 38.29 -35.57
C ALA A 16 -14.85 37.00 -34.94
N SER A 17 -13.55 37.00 -34.66
CA SER A 17 -12.95 36.02 -33.78
C SER A 17 -13.66 36.14 -32.44
N GLN A 18 -14.46 35.11 -32.09
CA GLN A 18 -14.96 34.97 -30.71
C GLN A 18 -13.68 34.62 -29.89
N ALA A 19 -13.11 35.63 -29.24
CA ALA A 19 -12.14 35.40 -28.18
C ALA A 19 -12.85 34.49 -27.13
N GLY A 20 -12.38 33.28 -26.96
CA GLY A 20 -12.90 32.37 -25.94
C GLY A 20 -12.72 33.02 -24.56
N ALA A 21 -13.71 32.95 -23.71
CA ALA A 21 -13.59 33.48 -22.34
C ALA A 21 -12.41 32.80 -21.65
N LEU A 22 -11.61 33.60 -20.90
CA LEU A 22 -10.50 33.06 -20.11
C LEU A 22 -11.01 31.99 -19.14
N GLU A 23 -10.44 30.79 -19.21
CA GLU A 23 -10.73 29.67 -18.31
C GLU A 23 -9.45 29.27 -17.56
N VAL A 24 -9.60 28.81 -16.32
CA VAL A 24 -8.49 28.32 -15.50
C VAL A 24 -8.92 27.09 -14.71
N TRP A 25 -8.04 26.09 -14.61
CA TRP A 25 -8.27 24.88 -13.83
C TRP A 25 -6.97 24.29 -13.31
N PHE A 26 -7.11 23.41 -12.27
CA PHE A 26 -6.02 22.56 -11.81
C PHE A 26 -5.99 21.27 -12.64
N GLU A 27 -4.84 20.91 -13.19
CA GLU A 27 -4.57 19.58 -13.71
C GLU A 27 -4.13 18.67 -12.55
N ARG A 28 -3.39 19.26 -11.58
CA ARG A 28 -3.02 18.69 -10.27
C ARG A 28 -2.97 19.80 -9.21
N PRO A 29 -3.33 19.49 -7.93
CA PRO A 29 -4.05 18.29 -7.50
C PRO A 29 -5.49 18.24 -8.02
N ARG A 30 -6.09 17.04 -8.02
CA ARG A 30 -7.51 16.85 -8.35
C ARG A 30 -8.35 16.86 -7.06
N PRO A 31 -9.66 17.14 -7.14
CA PRO A 31 -10.53 17.18 -5.95
C PRO A 31 -10.62 15.89 -5.15
N SER A 32 -10.27 14.75 -5.74
CA SER A 32 -10.25 13.43 -5.09
C SER A 32 -8.85 12.93 -4.73
N GLU A 33 -7.83 13.78 -4.92
CA GLU A 33 -6.43 13.42 -4.67
C GLU A 33 -6.06 13.77 -3.23
N PHE A 34 -5.55 12.78 -2.47
CA PHE A 34 -4.97 13.01 -1.15
C PHE A 34 -3.56 13.56 -1.31
N VAL A 35 -3.21 14.59 -0.55
CA VAL A 35 -1.93 15.28 -0.69
C VAL A 35 -1.18 15.36 0.64
N PHE A 36 0.14 15.09 0.59
CA PHE A 36 1.05 15.13 1.74
C PHE A 36 2.45 15.55 1.28
N GLY A 37 3.20 16.21 2.13
CA GLY A 37 4.57 16.58 1.85
C GLY A 37 4.68 17.52 0.64
N ASP A 38 5.56 17.20 -0.29
CA ASP A 38 5.79 17.98 -1.52
C ASP A 38 4.79 17.59 -2.60
N VAL A 39 3.83 18.47 -2.85
CA VAL A 39 2.77 18.30 -3.84
C VAL A 39 3.12 19.06 -5.10
N GLU A 40 3.12 18.37 -6.24
CA GLU A 40 3.25 19.02 -7.54
C GLU A 40 1.92 19.68 -7.94
N VAL A 41 1.93 21.00 -8.01
CA VAL A 41 0.78 21.78 -8.49
C VAL A 41 0.98 22.12 -9.96
N LEU A 42 0.01 21.74 -10.79
CA LEU A 42 -0.01 22.04 -12.23
C LEU A 42 -1.31 22.74 -12.59
N ILE A 43 -1.20 23.98 -13.06
CA ILE A 43 -2.30 24.85 -13.42
C ILE A 43 -2.34 24.98 -14.94
N ARG A 44 -3.54 25.00 -15.50
CA ARG A 44 -3.82 25.29 -16.91
C ARG A 44 -4.73 26.50 -17.02
N ALA A 45 -4.46 27.31 -18.00
CA ALA A 45 -5.32 28.43 -18.38
C ALA A 45 -5.44 28.51 -19.91
N ALA A 46 -6.58 28.87 -20.43
CA ALA A 46 -6.84 28.99 -21.86
C ALA A 46 -7.73 30.20 -22.15
N PRO A 47 -7.46 30.97 -23.19
CA PRO A 47 -6.25 30.89 -24.07
C PRO A 47 -4.99 31.41 -23.38
N GLU A 48 -3.85 30.74 -23.59
CA GLU A 48 -2.57 31.09 -22.90
C GLU A 48 -2.06 32.49 -23.21
N GLU A 49 -2.28 32.99 -24.41
CA GLU A 49 -1.89 34.33 -24.85
C GLU A 49 -2.61 35.48 -24.13
N GLU A 50 -3.73 35.19 -23.50
CA GLU A 50 -4.47 36.21 -22.72
C GLU A 50 -4.03 36.25 -21.26
N VAL A 51 -3.23 35.29 -20.79
CA VAL A 51 -2.76 35.21 -19.40
C VAL A 51 -1.70 36.24 -19.12
N GLY A 52 -1.95 37.17 -18.19
CA GLY A 52 -0.98 38.15 -17.71
C GLY A 52 -0.20 37.63 -16.49
N THR A 53 -0.89 37.29 -15.42
CA THR A 53 -0.29 36.70 -14.19
C THR A 53 -1.15 35.57 -13.61
N VAL A 54 -0.47 34.58 -13.05
CA VAL A 54 -1.11 33.46 -12.33
C VAL A 54 -0.58 33.42 -10.91
N GLN A 55 -1.45 33.63 -9.94
CA GLN A 55 -1.15 33.62 -8.52
C GLN A 55 -1.71 32.33 -7.91
N LEU A 56 -0.85 31.55 -7.25
CA LEU A 56 -1.24 30.34 -6.51
C LEU A 56 -1.28 30.64 -5.00
N ILE A 57 -2.38 30.31 -4.37
CA ILE A 57 -2.62 30.45 -2.95
C ILE A 57 -2.94 29.06 -2.40
N VAL A 58 -2.25 28.64 -1.36
CA VAL A 58 -2.51 27.36 -0.66
C VAL A 58 -2.78 27.66 0.80
N ASP A 59 -3.89 27.18 1.33
CA ASP A 59 -4.35 27.41 2.72
C ASP A 59 -4.33 28.90 3.10
N GLY A 60 -4.76 29.75 2.19
CA GLY A 60 -4.80 31.21 2.37
C GLY A 60 -3.46 31.94 2.26
N ARG A 61 -2.36 31.24 1.95
CA ARG A 61 -1.03 31.84 1.77
C ARG A 61 -0.63 31.82 0.30
N GLU A 62 -0.12 32.95 -0.21
CA GLU A 62 0.48 32.99 -1.53
C GLU A 62 1.77 32.17 -1.53
N VAL A 63 1.86 31.18 -2.44
CA VAL A 63 3.01 30.28 -2.55
C VAL A 63 3.77 30.43 -3.86
N ALA A 64 3.12 30.95 -4.92
CA ALA A 64 3.77 31.21 -6.19
C ALA A 64 3.04 32.29 -6.99
N LEU A 65 3.82 33.06 -7.78
CA LEU A 65 3.35 34.00 -8.79
C LEU A 65 4.09 33.72 -10.07
N PHE A 66 3.36 33.48 -11.18
CA PHE A 66 3.92 33.21 -12.49
C PHE A 66 3.54 34.31 -13.46
N ASP A 67 4.50 34.72 -14.30
CA ASP A 67 4.33 35.66 -15.38
C ASP A 67 4.31 35.00 -16.76
N ARG A 68 4.63 33.72 -16.83
CA ARG A 68 4.67 32.88 -18.05
C ARG A 68 4.56 31.39 -17.76
N PRO A 69 4.04 30.58 -18.70
CA PRO A 69 4.03 29.13 -18.56
C PRO A 69 5.47 28.52 -18.56
N PRO A 70 5.67 27.33 -18.02
CA PRO A 70 4.62 26.46 -17.42
C PRO A 70 4.24 26.90 -16.00
N PHE A 71 2.95 26.90 -15.68
CA PHE A 71 2.42 27.21 -14.34
C PHE A 71 2.48 25.98 -13.44
N ARG A 72 3.71 25.67 -12.99
CA ARG A 72 4.03 24.45 -12.24
C ARG A 72 4.96 24.76 -11.08
N VAL A 73 4.65 24.20 -9.90
CA VAL A 73 5.48 24.35 -8.70
C VAL A 73 5.27 23.18 -7.76
N ALA A 74 6.30 22.79 -7.02
CA ALA A 74 6.16 21.89 -5.88
C ALA A 74 5.90 22.73 -4.62
N VAL A 75 4.85 22.37 -3.89
CA VAL A 75 4.42 23.05 -2.66
C VAL A 75 4.41 22.05 -1.51
N ASN A 76 5.12 22.34 -0.43
CA ASN A 76 5.06 21.52 0.76
C ASN A 76 3.83 21.88 1.57
N VAL A 77 2.89 20.93 1.69
CA VAL A 77 1.64 21.07 2.47
C VAL A 77 1.74 20.47 3.87
N GLY A 78 2.92 19.94 4.24
CA GLY A 78 3.14 19.28 5.52
C GLY A 78 2.82 17.79 5.48
N GLN A 79 3.07 17.11 6.61
CA GLN A 79 2.87 15.66 6.75
C GLN A 79 1.51 15.33 7.43
N GLY A 80 0.75 16.34 7.80
CA GLY A 80 -0.53 16.15 8.48
C GLY A 80 -1.62 15.67 7.54
N ASN A 81 -2.50 14.80 8.04
CA ASN A 81 -3.72 14.41 7.35
C ASN A 81 -4.79 15.49 7.53
N THR A 82 -4.68 16.56 6.76
CA THR A 82 -5.57 17.73 6.82
C THR A 82 -6.10 18.06 5.43
N GLU A 83 -7.26 18.69 5.40
CA GLU A 83 -7.80 19.27 4.18
C GLU A 83 -6.93 20.45 3.74
N HIS A 84 -6.63 20.53 2.44
CA HIS A 84 -5.89 21.65 1.86
C HIS A 84 -6.69 22.31 0.75
N GLU A 85 -6.75 23.65 0.77
CA GLU A 85 -7.38 24.45 -0.29
C GLU A 85 -6.29 25.02 -1.21
N PHE A 86 -6.31 24.60 -2.47
CA PHE A 86 -5.51 25.19 -3.55
C PHE A 86 -6.40 26.14 -4.33
N ARG A 87 -6.02 27.41 -4.37
CA ARG A 87 -6.73 28.47 -5.12
C ARG A 87 -5.79 29.13 -6.10
N VAL A 88 -6.23 29.26 -7.33
CA VAL A 88 -5.51 30.00 -8.35
C VAL A 88 -6.29 31.23 -8.77
N VAL A 89 -5.60 32.34 -8.88
CA VAL A 89 -6.15 33.62 -9.41
C VAL A 89 -5.38 33.98 -10.66
N VAL A 90 -6.03 33.97 -11.80
CA VAL A 90 -5.44 34.38 -13.07
C VAL A 90 -5.94 35.77 -13.41
N ARG A 91 -5.01 36.68 -13.71
CA ARG A 91 -5.31 38.01 -14.25
C ARG A 91 -4.86 38.09 -15.72
N SER A 92 -5.80 38.39 -16.60
CA SER A 92 -5.53 38.52 -18.00
C SER A 92 -4.74 39.81 -18.29
N VAL A 93 -4.12 39.90 -19.48
CA VAL A 93 -3.48 41.12 -20.00
C VAL A 93 -4.47 42.28 -20.14
N ASN A 94 -5.76 42.00 -20.26
CA ASN A 94 -6.85 42.98 -20.37
C ASN A 94 -7.47 43.36 -19.00
N GLY A 95 -6.92 42.82 -17.89
CA GLY A 95 -7.38 43.10 -16.53
C GLY A 95 -8.56 42.25 -16.03
N GLU A 96 -9.05 41.31 -16.82
CA GLU A 96 -10.05 40.33 -16.39
C GLU A 96 -9.41 39.39 -15.33
N THR A 97 -10.20 38.98 -14.32
CA THR A 97 -9.72 38.07 -13.28
C THR A 97 -10.60 36.82 -13.26
N LYS A 98 -9.98 35.65 -13.29
CA LYS A 98 -10.62 34.33 -13.11
C LYS A 98 -9.99 33.58 -11.94
N THR A 99 -10.81 32.77 -11.28
CA THR A 99 -10.37 32.01 -10.11
C THR A 99 -10.87 30.57 -10.24
N ALA A 100 -10.03 29.63 -9.90
CA ALA A 100 -10.39 28.24 -9.67
C ALA A 100 -9.87 27.78 -8.30
N ALA A 101 -10.57 26.85 -7.69
CA ALA A 101 -10.15 26.27 -6.42
C ALA A 101 -10.36 24.76 -6.44
N VAL A 102 -9.47 24.05 -5.77
CA VAL A 102 -9.56 22.62 -5.48
C VAL A 102 -9.33 22.43 -4.00
N VAL A 103 -10.22 21.70 -3.37
CA VAL A 103 -10.07 21.23 -1.99
C VAL A 103 -9.75 19.76 -2.04
N THR A 104 -8.60 19.39 -1.47
CA THR A 104 -8.18 18.00 -1.36
C THR A 104 -8.69 17.43 -0.05
N PRO A 105 -9.33 16.25 -0.07
CA PRO A 105 -9.96 15.69 1.11
C PRO A 105 -8.91 15.20 2.12
N ILE A 106 -9.32 15.10 3.38
CA ILE A 106 -8.62 14.30 4.37
C ILE A 106 -8.73 12.82 3.98
N LEU A 107 -7.65 12.06 4.14
CA LEU A 107 -7.73 10.61 4.09
C LEU A 107 -8.50 10.17 5.35
N GLN A 108 -9.80 9.93 5.19
CA GLN A 108 -10.56 9.28 6.24
C GLN A 108 -10.13 7.83 6.30
N ILE A 109 -9.24 7.51 7.24
CA ILE A 109 -9.14 6.17 7.76
C ILE A 109 -10.37 6.07 8.66
N ASP A 110 -11.47 5.60 8.09
CA ASP A 110 -12.70 5.46 8.85
C ASP A 110 -12.36 4.70 10.13
N GLU A 111 -12.59 5.34 11.30
CA GLU A 111 -12.89 4.58 12.49
C GLU A 111 -13.95 3.58 12.05
N VAL A 112 -13.57 2.30 12.00
CA VAL A 112 -14.50 1.24 11.69
C VAL A 112 -15.57 1.32 12.78
N VAL A 113 -16.62 2.05 12.52
CA VAL A 113 -17.91 1.67 13.08
C VAL A 113 -18.07 0.26 12.54
N ASP A 114 -18.07 -0.72 13.42
CA ASP A 114 -18.12 -2.15 13.08
C ASP A 114 -19.45 -2.46 12.40
N LEU A 115 -19.55 -2.06 11.14
CA LEU A 115 -20.67 -2.30 10.25
C LEU A 115 -20.50 -3.61 9.50
N GLY A 116 -19.51 -4.43 9.92
CA GLY A 116 -19.23 -5.70 9.26
C GLY A 116 -18.61 -5.56 7.87
N LEU A 117 -18.09 -4.37 7.50
CA LEU A 117 -17.40 -4.17 6.23
C LEU A 117 -16.16 -5.06 6.15
N GLN A 118 -16.15 -5.97 5.19
CA GLN A 118 -15.00 -6.80 4.89
C GLN A 118 -14.15 -6.15 3.81
N GLN A 119 -12.89 -5.84 4.14
CA GLN A 119 -11.91 -5.32 3.19
C GLN A 119 -10.97 -6.44 2.72
N LEU A 120 -10.79 -6.57 1.42
CA LEU A 120 -9.93 -7.56 0.79
C LEU A 120 -8.80 -6.86 0.04
N TYR A 121 -7.56 -7.15 0.42
CA TYR A 121 -6.37 -6.69 -0.28
C TYR A 121 -6.02 -7.72 -1.34
N VAL A 122 -6.05 -7.34 -2.60
CA VAL A 122 -6.00 -8.26 -3.73
C VAL A 122 -4.79 -7.97 -4.62
N THR A 123 -3.91 -8.95 -4.75
CA THR A 123 -2.83 -8.94 -5.75
C THR A 123 -3.28 -9.74 -6.96
N VAL A 124 -3.12 -9.19 -8.15
CA VAL A 124 -3.42 -9.88 -9.41
C VAL A 124 -2.15 -9.98 -10.24
N ASN A 125 -1.75 -11.20 -10.56
CA ASN A 125 -0.58 -11.49 -11.36
C ASN A 125 -0.99 -12.07 -12.73
N GLY A 126 -0.31 -11.62 -13.77
CA GLY A 126 -0.36 -12.18 -15.10
C GLY A 126 1.01 -12.76 -15.50
N PHE A 127 1.14 -13.18 -16.73
CA PHE A 127 2.38 -13.76 -17.27
C PHE A 127 3.57 -12.79 -17.18
N ASN A 128 3.34 -11.48 -17.35
CA ASN A 128 4.37 -10.43 -17.36
C ASN A 128 4.49 -9.68 -16.02
N GLY A 129 4.01 -10.23 -14.93
CA GLY A 129 4.02 -9.58 -13.61
C GLY A 129 2.65 -9.09 -13.16
N ARG A 130 2.63 -8.11 -12.26
CA ARG A 130 1.40 -7.58 -11.66
C ARG A 130 0.52 -6.86 -12.68
N VAL A 131 -0.79 -7.08 -12.60
CA VAL A 131 -1.79 -6.48 -13.49
C VAL A 131 -2.46 -5.33 -12.75
N LEU A 132 -2.23 -4.10 -13.23
CA LEU A 132 -2.60 -2.86 -12.53
C LEU A 132 -3.72 -2.06 -13.22
N ASN A 133 -4.29 -2.57 -14.31
CA ASN A 133 -5.28 -1.88 -15.14
C ASN A 133 -6.65 -2.56 -15.12
N LEU A 134 -7.01 -3.19 -13.99
CA LEU A 134 -8.33 -3.76 -13.79
C LEU A 134 -9.27 -2.71 -13.18
N GLU A 135 -10.54 -2.83 -13.54
CA GLU A 135 -11.62 -1.99 -13.04
C GLU A 135 -12.55 -2.79 -12.11
N GLN A 136 -13.39 -2.11 -11.34
CA GLN A 136 -14.33 -2.74 -10.42
C GLN A 136 -15.16 -3.86 -11.06
N GLN A 137 -15.58 -3.66 -12.29
CA GLN A 137 -16.40 -4.62 -13.05
C GLN A 137 -15.66 -5.92 -13.41
N ASP A 138 -14.32 -5.90 -13.41
CA ASP A 138 -13.49 -7.09 -13.67
C ASP A 138 -13.49 -8.06 -12.48
N PHE A 139 -13.90 -7.62 -11.29
CA PHE A 139 -13.82 -8.41 -10.06
C PHE A 139 -15.19 -8.99 -9.64
N ARG A 140 -15.13 -10.16 -9.02
CA ARG A 140 -16.26 -10.83 -8.37
C ARG A 140 -15.86 -11.30 -6.99
N ILE A 141 -16.59 -10.89 -5.98
CA ILE A 141 -16.43 -11.38 -4.61
C ILE A 141 -17.46 -12.47 -4.38
N VAL A 142 -17.00 -13.60 -3.83
CA VAL A 142 -17.85 -14.74 -3.47
C VAL A 142 -17.55 -15.08 -2.00
N ASP A 143 -18.55 -14.98 -1.15
CA ASP A 143 -18.50 -15.28 0.28
C ASP A 143 -19.47 -16.43 0.56
N GLU A 144 -18.97 -17.51 1.18
CA GLU A 144 -19.73 -18.75 1.42
C GLU A 144 -20.51 -19.24 0.18
N GLY A 145 -19.86 -19.12 -1.00
CA GLY A 145 -20.46 -19.53 -2.27
C GLY A 145 -21.46 -18.53 -2.88
N LYS A 146 -21.77 -17.43 -2.20
CA LYS A 146 -22.69 -16.38 -2.68
C LYS A 146 -21.93 -15.18 -3.19
N ARG A 147 -22.36 -14.66 -4.35
CA ARG A 147 -21.84 -13.42 -4.90
C ARG A 147 -22.22 -12.25 -3.98
N GLN A 148 -21.26 -11.40 -3.69
CA GLN A 148 -21.40 -10.18 -2.89
C GLN A 148 -21.37 -8.95 -3.78
N GLU A 149 -22.08 -7.91 -3.34
CA GLU A 149 -22.03 -6.58 -3.94
C GLU A 149 -20.80 -5.85 -3.40
N MET A 150 -19.97 -5.33 -4.30
CA MET A 150 -18.78 -4.56 -3.95
C MET A 150 -19.20 -3.11 -3.71
N VAL A 151 -18.94 -2.59 -2.51
CA VAL A 151 -19.31 -1.22 -2.10
C VAL A 151 -18.14 -0.25 -2.20
N THR A 152 -16.90 -0.74 -2.05
CA THR A 152 -15.69 0.05 -2.27
C THR A 152 -14.74 -0.64 -3.21
N PHE A 153 -14.10 0.15 -4.07
CA PHE A 153 -13.05 -0.28 -4.98
C PHE A 153 -11.98 0.79 -5.04
N GLU A 154 -10.82 0.47 -4.55
CA GLU A 154 -9.69 1.38 -4.50
C GLU A 154 -8.44 0.70 -5.04
N ARG A 155 -7.48 1.49 -5.48
CA ARG A 155 -6.16 1.03 -5.91
C ARG A 155 -5.13 2.09 -5.56
N GLY A 156 -3.99 1.66 -5.05
CA GLY A 156 -2.85 2.55 -4.85
C GLY A 156 -2.40 2.63 -3.39
N ASP A 157 -1.82 3.75 -3.05
CA ASP A 157 -1.09 4.00 -1.81
C ASP A 157 -1.99 4.11 -0.57
N ILE A 158 -2.57 2.99 -0.18
CA ILE A 158 -3.31 2.92 1.08
C ILE A 158 -2.29 2.73 2.20
N PRO A 159 -2.34 3.56 3.26
CA PRO A 159 -1.47 3.41 4.39
C PRO A 159 -1.49 2.02 5.00
N LEU A 160 -0.35 1.59 5.50
CA LEU A 160 -0.20 0.28 6.12
C LEU A 160 0.44 0.40 7.50
N THR A 161 0.12 -0.56 8.36
CA THR A 161 0.83 -0.78 9.62
C THR A 161 1.58 -2.10 9.52
N ALA A 162 2.91 -2.04 9.53
CA ALA A 162 3.80 -3.18 9.36
C ALA A 162 4.46 -3.61 10.66
N ALA A 163 4.52 -4.91 10.93
CA ALA A 163 5.41 -5.49 11.91
C ALA A 163 6.58 -6.16 11.17
N LEU A 164 7.79 -5.60 11.32
CA LEU A 164 9.02 -6.15 10.76
C LEU A 164 9.64 -7.09 11.79
N LEU A 165 9.53 -8.40 11.56
CA LEU A 165 10.06 -9.45 12.42
C LEU A 165 11.36 -9.96 11.85
N LEU A 166 12.48 -9.72 12.53
CA LEU A 166 13.80 -10.09 12.06
C LEU A 166 14.42 -11.13 13.00
N ASP A 167 14.73 -12.27 12.45
CA ASP A 167 15.44 -13.34 13.11
C ASP A 167 16.91 -12.96 13.30
N CYS A 168 17.34 -12.90 14.56
CA CYS A 168 18.71 -12.59 14.97
C CYS A 168 19.37 -13.80 15.66
N SER A 169 18.95 -15.01 15.34
CA SER A 169 19.53 -16.25 15.85
C SER A 169 20.94 -16.50 15.34
N LEU A 170 21.64 -17.46 15.92
CA LEU A 170 23.04 -17.78 15.55
C LEU A 170 23.16 -18.24 14.09
N SER A 171 22.15 -18.84 13.48
CA SER A 171 22.16 -19.21 12.06
C SER A 171 22.21 -18.00 11.12
N MET A 172 21.80 -16.83 11.64
CA MET A 172 21.80 -15.55 10.92
C MET A 172 23.12 -14.77 11.07
N LYS A 173 24.11 -15.30 11.81
CA LYS A 173 25.35 -14.58 12.13
C LYS A 173 26.11 -14.11 10.88
N GLY A 174 26.66 -12.88 10.97
CA GLY A 174 27.53 -12.29 9.96
C GLY A 174 26.76 -11.59 8.84
N GLU A 175 27.10 -11.89 7.60
CA GLU A 175 26.54 -11.22 6.42
C GLU A 175 25.02 -11.40 6.28
N ARG A 176 24.46 -12.52 6.75
CA ARG A 176 23.03 -12.80 6.72
C ARG A 176 22.24 -11.77 7.56
N LEU A 177 22.68 -11.55 8.81
CA LEU A 177 22.04 -10.56 9.69
C LEU A 177 22.26 -9.14 9.16
N ALA A 178 23.47 -8.82 8.69
CA ALA A 178 23.75 -7.49 8.14
C ALA A 178 22.84 -7.17 6.94
N ALA A 179 22.69 -8.09 6.01
CA ALA A 179 21.82 -7.92 4.85
C ALA A 179 20.33 -7.85 5.24
N ALA A 180 19.89 -8.61 6.25
CA ALA A 180 18.53 -8.53 6.78
C ALA A 180 18.22 -7.16 7.39
N LEU A 181 19.12 -6.65 8.22
CA LEU A 181 18.99 -5.33 8.85
C LEU A 181 18.99 -4.21 7.80
N GLN A 182 19.82 -4.33 6.77
CA GLN A 182 19.87 -3.38 5.65
C GLN A 182 18.53 -3.38 4.88
N GLY A 183 18.05 -4.55 4.44
CA GLY A 183 16.78 -4.63 3.71
C GLY A 183 15.57 -4.14 4.54
N ALA A 184 15.57 -4.41 5.85
CA ALA A 184 14.53 -3.86 6.74
C ALA A 184 14.66 -2.34 6.90
N ASN A 185 15.89 -1.80 6.94
CA ASN A 185 16.09 -0.36 6.97
C ASN A 185 15.61 0.32 5.69
N GLU A 186 15.86 -0.26 4.53
CA GLU A 186 15.34 0.25 3.26
C GLU A 186 13.81 0.24 3.22
N PHE A 187 13.18 -0.83 3.73
CA PHE A 187 11.72 -0.84 3.89
C PHE A 187 11.24 0.35 4.73
N VAL A 188 11.92 0.67 5.84
CA VAL A 188 11.60 1.81 6.71
C VAL A 188 11.79 3.14 5.97
N GLU A 189 12.89 3.30 5.24
CA GLU A 189 13.18 4.54 4.49
C GLU A 189 12.18 4.80 3.36
N GLU A 190 11.61 3.75 2.77
CA GLU A 190 10.60 3.83 1.71
C GLU A 190 9.16 3.95 2.22
N MET A 191 8.94 3.96 3.54
CA MET A 191 7.61 4.20 4.12
C MET A 191 7.08 5.56 3.65
N LYS A 192 5.80 5.62 3.36
CA LYS A 192 5.09 6.85 3.01
C LYS A 192 4.48 7.53 4.24
N PRO A 193 4.08 8.80 4.14
CA PRO A 193 3.28 9.42 5.17
C PRO A 193 2.07 8.58 5.55
N LEU A 194 1.77 8.50 6.84
CA LEU A 194 0.73 7.67 7.47
C LEU A 194 1.02 6.16 7.51
N ASP A 195 2.10 5.67 6.90
CA ASP A 195 2.55 4.31 7.21
C ASP A 195 3.12 4.26 8.61
N GLN A 196 2.86 3.17 9.30
CA GLN A 196 3.45 2.88 10.59
C GLN A 196 4.20 1.56 10.54
N ALA A 197 5.31 1.48 11.24
CA ALA A 197 6.00 0.21 11.44
C ALA A 197 6.39 -0.02 12.89
N MET A 198 6.52 -1.27 13.24
CA MET A 198 7.14 -1.77 14.46
C MET A 198 8.30 -2.68 14.05
N VAL A 199 9.46 -2.46 14.62
CA VAL A 199 10.62 -3.37 14.49
C VAL A 199 10.59 -4.35 15.66
N MET A 200 10.71 -5.64 15.37
CA MET A 200 10.84 -6.71 16.36
C MET A 200 12.00 -7.61 16.01
N LEU A 201 13.07 -7.53 16.80
CA LEU A 201 14.25 -8.35 16.68
C LEU A 201 14.15 -9.50 17.68
N PHE A 202 14.28 -10.72 17.20
CA PHE A 202 14.10 -11.91 18.03
C PHE A 202 15.15 -13.00 17.76
N SER A 203 15.28 -13.88 18.74
CA SER A 203 16.00 -15.15 18.64
C SER A 203 15.18 -16.23 19.37
N ASP A 204 15.76 -16.93 20.35
CA ASP A 204 15.02 -17.73 21.33
C ASP A 204 14.25 -16.87 22.34
N ARG A 205 14.40 -15.55 22.27
CA ARG A 205 13.71 -14.53 23.06
C ARG A 205 13.56 -13.23 22.26
N LEU A 206 12.71 -12.36 22.74
CA LEU A 206 12.61 -11.00 22.23
C LEU A 206 13.87 -10.21 22.62
N LEU A 207 14.62 -9.74 21.62
CA LEU A 207 15.85 -8.96 21.83
C LEU A 207 15.56 -7.47 21.90
N ARG A 208 14.72 -6.97 20.98
CA ARG A 208 14.34 -5.57 20.88
C ARG A 208 12.98 -5.44 20.21
N THR A 209 12.18 -4.48 20.65
CA THR A 209 10.97 -4.09 19.94
C THR A 209 10.73 -2.59 20.09
N THR A 210 10.13 -1.98 19.07
CA THR A 210 9.57 -0.63 19.14
C THR A 210 8.06 -0.71 19.31
N GLU A 211 7.43 0.42 19.61
CA GLU A 211 6.00 0.58 19.33
C GLU A 211 5.79 0.88 17.84
N PHE A 212 4.53 0.86 17.36
CA PHE A 212 4.21 1.32 16.02
C PHE A 212 4.48 2.82 15.90
N SER A 213 5.22 3.21 14.87
CA SER A 213 5.67 4.58 14.69
C SER A 213 5.78 4.94 13.21
N GLU A 214 5.54 6.22 12.90
CA GLU A 214 5.84 6.85 11.61
C GLU A 214 7.27 7.41 11.57
N ASP A 215 7.95 7.46 12.74
CA ASP A 215 9.29 8.01 12.88
C ASP A 215 10.33 7.01 12.36
N ARG A 216 10.78 7.24 11.11
CA ARG A 216 11.78 6.43 10.44
C ARG A 216 13.11 6.39 11.18
N GLU A 217 13.52 7.52 11.78
CA GLU A 217 14.79 7.58 12.51
C GLU A 217 14.77 6.69 13.76
N LEU A 218 13.65 6.67 14.48
CA LEU A 218 13.43 5.78 15.61
C LEU A 218 13.49 4.31 15.17
N LEU A 219 12.82 3.97 14.07
CA LEU A 219 12.78 2.61 13.54
C LEU A 219 14.16 2.18 13.03
N SER A 220 14.87 3.03 12.28
CA SER A 220 16.21 2.75 11.77
C SER A 220 17.22 2.57 12.89
N ARG A 221 17.15 3.38 13.97
CA ARG A 221 18.00 3.17 15.16
C ARG A 221 17.74 1.82 15.84
N ALA A 222 16.51 1.31 15.79
CA ALA A 222 16.23 -0.01 16.35
C ALA A 222 16.90 -1.14 15.58
N LEU A 223 17.34 -0.91 14.33
CA LEU A 223 18.06 -1.87 13.48
C LEU A 223 19.59 -1.79 13.62
N THR A 224 20.12 -0.88 14.44
CA THR A 224 21.57 -0.73 14.63
C THR A 224 22.06 -1.53 15.85
N ASP A 225 23.35 -1.85 15.87
CA ASP A 225 24.04 -2.51 17.00
C ASP A 225 23.34 -3.82 17.43
N VAL A 226 23.07 -4.69 16.44
CA VAL A 226 22.41 -5.98 16.64
C VAL A 226 23.41 -7.11 16.45
N GLU A 227 23.49 -7.98 17.42
CA GLU A 227 24.34 -9.18 17.36
C GLU A 227 23.49 -10.45 17.30
N ALA A 228 23.91 -11.40 16.47
CA ALA A 228 23.28 -12.70 16.38
C ALA A 228 23.55 -13.52 17.65
N ALA A 229 22.49 -14.03 18.28
CA ALA A 229 22.60 -14.81 19.52
C ALA A 229 21.39 -15.74 19.71
N GLY A 230 21.62 -16.85 20.37
CA GLY A 230 20.55 -17.80 20.76
C GLY A 230 20.06 -18.67 19.61
N GLY A 231 18.96 -19.36 19.86
CA GLY A 231 18.22 -20.14 18.86
C GLY A 231 17.11 -19.33 18.21
N THR A 232 16.08 -20.01 17.70
CA THR A 232 15.00 -19.34 16.96
C THR A 232 13.64 -19.76 17.51
N SER A 233 12.74 -18.78 17.74
CA SER A 233 11.35 -19.00 18.15
C SER A 233 10.38 -18.15 17.27
N ILE A 234 10.17 -18.62 16.04
CA ILE A 234 9.31 -17.95 15.04
C ILE A 234 7.86 -17.91 15.53
N ASN A 235 7.33 -19.06 15.99
CA ASN A 235 5.93 -19.16 16.37
C ASN A 235 5.56 -18.14 17.45
N ASP A 236 6.38 -18.05 18.52
CA ASP A 236 6.12 -17.16 19.65
C ASP A 236 6.11 -15.69 19.23
N HIS A 237 7.09 -15.29 18.39
CA HIS A 237 7.22 -13.90 17.96
C HIS A 237 6.24 -13.52 16.85
N LEU A 238 5.90 -14.46 15.96
CA LEU A 238 4.84 -14.24 14.98
C LEU A 238 3.47 -14.09 15.67
N PHE A 239 3.18 -14.92 16.68
CA PHE A 239 1.98 -14.75 17.51
C PHE A 239 1.94 -13.39 18.20
N LEU A 240 3.06 -12.96 18.80
CA LEU A 240 3.16 -11.65 19.46
C LEU A 240 2.91 -10.50 18.48
N ALA A 241 3.53 -10.53 17.31
CA ALA A 241 3.35 -9.52 16.28
C ALA A 241 1.89 -9.43 15.79
N LEU A 242 1.28 -10.58 15.51
CA LEU A 242 -0.13 -10.65 15.11
C LEU A 242 -1.06 -10.13 16.22
N SER A 243 -0.73 -10.40 17.48
CA SER A 243 -1.50 -9.89 18.63
C SER A 243 -1.41 -8.37 18.77
N ARG A 244 -0.24 -7.79 18.50
CA ARG A 244 -0.08 -6.35 18.50
C ARG A 244 -0.80 -5.67 17.33
N LEU A 245 -0.76 -6.28 16.16
CA LEU A 245 -1.47 -5.79 14.97
C LEU A 245 -3.00 -5.87 15.11
N GLU A 246 -3.52 -6.82 15.87
CA GLU A 246 -4.96 -6.95 16.10
C GLU A 246 -5.58 -5.72 16.78
N ALA A 247 -4.79 -5.01 17.58
CA ALA A 247 -5.20 -3.75 18.23
C ALA A 247 -5.16 -2.53 17.30
N VAL A 248 -4.63 -2.68 16.08
CA VAL A 248 -4.46 -1.59 15.11
C VAL A 248 -5.55 -1.66 14.07
N GLN A 249 -6.07 -0.49 13.67
CA GLN A 249 -7.04 -0.39 12.57
C GLN A 249 -6.35 -0.28 11.21
N GLY A 250 -7.08 -0.57 10.15
CA GLY A 250 -6.61 -0.44 8.77
C GLY A 250 -5.82 -1.64 8.27
N ARG A 251 -4.91 -1.40 7.33
CA ARG A 251 -4.15 -2.44 6.64
C ARG A 251 -2.97 -2.92 7.47
N ARG A 252 -3.02 -4.16 7.90
CA ARG A 252 -2.05 -4.81 8.78
C ARG A 252 -1.16 -5.76 8.00
N VAL A 253 0.14 -5.69 8.24
CA VAL A 253 1.14 -6.49 7.52
C VAL A 253 2.19 -7.02 8.49
N VAL A 254 2.55 -8.29 8.37
CA VAL A 254 3.75 -8.86 8.97
C VAL A 254 4.75 -9.13 7.86
N VAL A 255 5.98 -8.66 8.02
CA VAL A 255 7.12 -9.06 7.19
C VAL A 255 8.09 -9.82 8.08
N LEU A 256 8.05 -11.14 7.99
CA LEU A 256 8.95 -12.04 8.68
C LEU A 256 10.19 -12.27 7.83
N PHE A 257 11.37 -12.11 8.42
CA PHE A 257 12.64 -12.53 7.84
C PHE A 257 13.31 -13.58 8.73
N SER A 258 13.57 -14.77 8.20
CA SER A 258 14.20 -15.90 8.91
C SER A 258 14.62 -16.98 7.92
N ASP A 259 15.54 -17.84 8.31
CA ASP A 259 15.88 -19.09 7.57
C ASP A 259 14.77 -20.16 7.72
N GLY A 260 13.85 -19.99 8.65
CA GLY A 260 12.67 -20.83 8.84
C GLY A 260 12.83 -21.95 9.85
N SER A 261 13.99 -22.08 10.50
CA SER A 261 14.20 -23.07 11.54
C SER A 261 13.65 -22.59 12.87
N ASP A 262 12.62 -23.25 13.39
CA ASP A 262 12.06 -22.95 14.71
C ASP A 262 12.39 -24.11 15.69
N VAL A 263 13.22 -23.83 16.65
CA VAL A 263 13.71 -24.84 17.60
C VAL A 263 13.40 -24.52 19.07
N HIS A 264 12.91 -23.32 19.36
CA HIS A 264 12.73 -22.84 20.74
C HIS A 264 11.32 -22.32 21.07
N SER A 265 10.41 -22.22 20.10
CA SER A 265 9.05 -21.76 20.39
C SER A 265 8.32 -22.68 21.36
N VAL A 266 7.59 -22.07 22.28
CA VAL A 266 6.68 -22.73 23.21
C VAL A 266 5.32 -22.97 22.55
N LEU A 267 4.85 -21.99 21.75
CA LEU A 267 3.59 -22.09 21.05
C LEU A 267 3.68 -23.01 19.83
N PRO A 268 2.71 -23.92 19.60
CA PRO A 268 2.62 -24.65 18.35
C PRO A 268 2.13 -23.74 17.22
N MET A 269 2.56 -23.98 15.99
CA MET A 269 2.16 -23.20 14.82
C MET A 269 0.64 -23.21 14.58
N ALA A 270 -0.07 -24.26 14.99
CA ALA A 270 -1.53 -24.29 14.94
C ALA A 270 -2.19 -23.14 15.72
N GLY A 271 -1.61 -22.73 16.85
CA GLY A 271 -2.06 -21.55 17.60
C GLY A 271 -1.79 -20.24 16.85
N VAL A 272 -0.66 -20.16 16.18
CA VAL A 272 -0.30 -19.03 15.33
C VAL A 272 -1.23 -18.91 14.11
N LEU A 273 -1.58 -20.05 13.48
CA LEU A 273 -2.55 -20.08 12.38
C LEU A 273 -3.92 -19.51 12.81
N GLN A 274 -4.40 -19.88 13.99
CA GLN A 274 -5.66 -19.31 14.52
C GLN A 274 -5.52 -17.80 14.76
N LYS A 275 -4.39 -17.35 15.30
CA LYS A 275 -4.11 -15.93 15.52
C LYS A 275 -4.00 -15.16 14.19
N ALA A 276 -3.39 -15.73 13.16
CA ALA A 276 -3.32 -15.15 11.84
C ALA A 276 -4.72 -14.93 11.24
N ARG A 277 -5.60 -15.89 11.39
CA ARG A 277 -7.00 -15.80 10.95
C ARG A 277 -7.78 -14.68 11.66
N SER A 278 -7.60 -14.51 12.98
CA SER A 278 -8.29 -13.48 13.75
C SER A 278 -7.73 -12.08 13.50
N SER A 279 -6.42 -11.94 13.36
CA SER A 279 -5.75 -10.66 13.17
C SER A 279 -6.02 -10.01 11.81
N GLN A 280 -6.41 -10.80 10.81
CA GLN A 280 -6.60 -10.38 9.42
C GLN A 280 -5.38 -9.67 8.79
N ALA A 281 -4.20 -9.85 9.36
CA ALA A 281 -2.96 -9.28 8.84
C ALA A 281 -2.43 -10.11 7.67
N LEU A 282 -1.93 -9.43 6.63
CA LEU A 282 -1.16 -10.05 5.55
C LEU A 282 0.18 -10.52 6.11
N ILE A 283 0.59 -11.75 5.82
CA ILE A 283 1.86 -12.31 6.30
C ILE A 283 2.77 -12.57 5.11
N TYR A 284 3.87 -11.83 5.05
CA TYR A 284 4.95 -12.06 4.10
C TYR A 284 6.13 -12.69 4.83
N TRP A 285 6.71 -13.71 4.24
CA TRP A 285 7.92 -14.32 4.77
C TRP A 285 9.02 -14.29 3.74
N ILE A 286 10.08 -13.53 4.00
CA ILE A 286 11.34 -13.59 3.28
C ILE A 286 12.15 -14.71 3.92
N ARG A 287 12.21 -15.84 3.23
CA ARG A 287 12.93 -17.02 3.69
C ARG A 287 14.32 -17.07 3.07
N LEU A 288 15.34 -16.93 3.89
CA LEU A 288 16.71 -17.19 3.47
C LEU A 288 16.98 -18.69 3.50
N ARG A 289 17.09 -19.30 2.32
CA ARG A 289 17.38 -20.72 2.19
C ARG A 289 18.88 -20.96 2.18
N ASP A 290 19.35 -22.01 2.89
CA ASP A 290 20.71 -22.48 2.71
C ASP A 290 20.79 -23.20 1.35
N PRO A 291 21.75 -22.84 0.47
CA PRO A 291 21.90 -23.51 -0.84
C PRO A 291 22.15 -25.03 -0.75
N ARG A 292 22.52 -25.52 0.44
CA ARG A 292 22.74 -26.95 0.72
C ARG A 292 21.47 -27.68 1.14
N GLU A 293 20.38 -26.96 1.41
CA GLU A 293 19.09 -27.59 1.70
C GLU A 293 18.51 -28.28 0.48
N GLU A 294 18.44 -29.62 0.53
CA GLU A 294 17.80 -30.44 -0.53
C GLU A 294 16.27 -30.45 -0.39
N SER A 295 15.72 -30.01 0.74
CA SER A 295 14.30 -30.05 1.06
C SER A 295 13.69 -28.66 1.14
N GLU A 296 12.44 -28.51 0.65
CA GLU A 296 11.66 -27.28 0.90
C GLU A 296 11.31 -27.05 2.37
N VAL A 297 11.34 -28.12 3.18
CA VAL A 297 11.08 -28.07 4.62
C VAL A 297 12.39 -27.83 5.34
N PRO A 298 12.53 -26.77 6.16
CA PRO A 298 13.72 -26.52 6.95
C PRO A 298 14.05 -27.72 7.85
N GLU A 299 15.34 -28.04 7.99
CA GLU A 299 15.78 -29.02 8.94
C GLU A 299 15.71 -28.45 10.35
N TYR A 300 14.89 -29.08 11.21
CA TYR A 300 14.86 -28.78 12.63
C TYR A 300 15.87 -29.67 13.35
N THR A 301 16.88 -29.06 13.96
CA THR A 301 17.93 -29.79 14.66
C THR A 301 17.59 -30.14 16.10
N SER A 302 16.44 -29.77 16.59
CA SER A 302 16.05 -30.01 17.99
C SER A 302 15.67 -31.48 18.21
N SER A 303 16.30 -32.11 19.18
CA SER A 303 16.23 -33.55 19.47
C SER A 303 14.87 -34.02 20.01
N TRP A 304 13.97 -33.10 20.36
CA TRP A 304 12.65 -33.41 20.93
C TRP A 304 11.49 -33.23 19.94
N ARG A 305 11.74 -32.61 18.76
CA ARG A 305 10.76 -32.54 17.67
C ARG A 305 11.08 -33.63 16.63
N ASN A 306 10.10 -34.42 16.28
CA ASN A 306 10.25 -35.42 15.23
C ASN A 306 9.96 -34.83 13.84
N VAL A 307 10.41 -35.49 12.78
CA VAL A 307 10.29 -35.04 11.38
C VAL A 307 8.82 -34.77 10.98
N GLU A 308 7.87 -35.57 11.50
CA GLU A 308 6.46 -35.36 11.20
C GLU A 308 5.90 -34.10 11.87
N ALA A 309 6.31 -33.80 13.10
CA ALA A 309 5.94 -32.58 13.79
C ALA A 309 6.48 -31.36 13.04
N ASN A 310 7.73 -31.40 12.58
CA ASN A 310 8.32 -30.32 11.79
C ASN A 310 7.57 -30.08 10.46
N ARG A 311 7.24 -31.15 9.74
CA ARG A 311 6.47 -31.03 8.50
C ARG A 311 5.07 -30.45 8.75
N ARG A 312 4.45 -30.79 9.86
CA ARG A 312 3.15 -30.26 10.24
C ARG A 312 3.24 -28.78 10.56
N GLU A 313 4.19 -28.36 11.37
CA GLU A 313 4.41 -26.96 11.73
C GLU A 313 4.74 -26.09 10.50
N PHE A 314 5.61 -26.57 9.62
CA PHE A 314 5.90 -25.88 8.37
C PHE A 314 4.66 -25.79 7.45
N LYS A 315 3.85 -26.84 7.38
CA LYS A 315 2.58 -26.81 6.65
C LYS A 315 1.63 -25.77 7.23
N ASP A 316 1.50 -25.71 8.55
CA ASP A 316 0.61 -24.75 9.22
C ASP A 316 1.10 -23.31 9.03
N LEU A 317 2.42 -23.07 9.02
CA LEU A 317 3.00 -21.76 8.69
C LEU A 317 2.68 -21.36 7.25
N ARG A 318 2.90 -22.26 6.28
CA ARG A 318 2.53 -21.99 4.88
C ARG A 318 1.04 -21.70 4.72
N GLN A 319 0.21 -22.44 5.44
CA GLN A 319 -1.24 -22.24 5.44
C GLN A 319 -1.61 -20.87 6.03
N ALA A 320 -1.00 -20.45 7.15
CA ALA A 320 -1.22 -19.13 7.74
C ALA A 320 -0.88 -18.00 6.75
N ILE A 321 0.25 -18.12 6.05
CA ILE A 321 0.69 -17.16 5.04
C ILE A 321 -0.30 -17.13 3.86
N GLN A 322 -0.66 -18.29 3.31
CA GLN A 322 -1.57 -18.40 2.18
C GLN A 322 -2.96 -17.84 2.53
N GLU A 323 -3.55 -18.26 3.63
CA GLU A 323 -4.88 -17.82 4.06
C GLU A 323 -4.92 -16.32 4.40
N SER A 324 -3.79 -15.72 4.78
CA SER A 324 -3.68 -14.28 5.01
C SER A 324 -3.72 -13.45 3.71
N GLY A 325 -3.45 -14.06 2.56
CA GLY A 325 -3.25 -13.38 1.28
C GLY A 325 -1.81 -12.88 1.04
N GLY A 326 -0.89 -13.21 1.95
CA GLY A 326 0.52 -12.94 1.78
C GLY A 326 1.26 -13.99 0.96
N ARG A 327 2.59 -14.00 0.99
CA ARG A 327 3.42 -14.98 0.26
C ARG A 327 4.76 -15.26 0.94
N ILE A 328 5.39 -16.33 0.50
CA ILE A 328 6.77 -16.66 0.86
C ILE A 328 7.65 -16.21 -0.30
N GLU A 329 8.65 -15.40 0.00
CA GLU A 329 9.74 -15.04 -0.90
C GLU A 329 10.97 -15.84 -0.49
N VAL A 330 11.38 -16.78 -1.34
CA VAL A 330 12.56 -17.60 -1.08
C VAL A 330 13.77 -16.92 -1.72
N VAL A 331 14.76 -16.64 -0.90
CA VAL A 331 16.01 -15.98 -1.30
C VAL A 331 17.17 -16.96 -1.10
N ASP A 332 17.89 -17.24 -2.16
CA ASP A 332 19.04 -18.13 -2.14
C ASP A 332 20.38 -17.37 -2.04
N ASN A 333 20.35 -16.07 -2.36
CA ASN A 333 21.52 -15.20 -2.37
C ASN A 333 21.24 -13.92 -1.56
N LEU A 334 22.17 -13.55 -0.68
CA LEU A 334 22.06 -12.34 0.14
C LEU A 334 21.90 -11.05 -0.66
N ALA A 335 22.47 -10.99 -1.88
CA ALA A 335 22.32 -9.83 -2.76
C ALA A 335 20.86 -9.60 -3.24
N GLU A 336 19.98 -10.60 -3.11
CA GLU A 336 18.55 -10.50 -3.50
C GLU A 336 17.66 -10.02 -2.35
N LEU A 337 18.21 -9.87 -1.13
CA LEU A 337 17.40 -9.50 0.05
C LEU A 337 16.80 -8.10 -0.05
N GLU A 338 17.56 -7.12 -0.51
CA GLU A 338 17.07 -5.76 -0.72
C GLU A 338 15.90 -5.77 -1.71
N GLU A 339 16.06 -6.49 -2.83
CA GLU A 339 15.00 -6.63 -3.84
C GLU A 339 13.76 -7.34 -3.29
N ALA A 340 13.94 -8.34 -2.40
CA ALA A 340 12.83 -9.04 -1.76
C ALA A 340 12.01 -8.11 -0.86
N PHE A 341 12.64 -7.28 -0.02
CA PHE A 341 11.95 -6.29 0.81
C PHE A 341 11.27 -5.22 -0.04
N ALA A 342 11.97 -4.63 -1.00
CA ALA A 342 11.43 -3.65 -1.93
C ALA A 342 10.27 -4.24 -2.75
N GLY A 343 10.39 -5.49 -3.20
CA GLY A 343 9.37 -6.22 -3.94
C GLY A 343 8.07 -6.43 -3.16
N ILE A 344 8.17 -6.70 -1.85
CA ILE A 344 7.00 -6.80 -0.96
C ILE A 344 6.35 -5.43 -0.81
N LEU A 345 7.13 -4.38 -0.54
CA LEU A 345 6.58 -3.04 -0.38
C LEU A 345 5.91 -2.55 -1.67
N ALA A 346 6.56 -2.76 -2.83
CA ALA A 346 5.98 -2.43 -4.13
C ALA A 346 4.66 -3.19 -4.37
N GLU A 347 4.60 -4.48 -4.03
CA GLU A 347 3.36 -5.25 -4.12
C GLU A 347 2.25 -4.65 -3.25
N LEU A 348 2.58 -4.32 -2.00
CA LEU A 348 1.66 -3.68 -1.08
C LEU A 348 1.11 -2.35 -1.65
N ARG A 349 1.91 -1.54 -2.36
CA ARG A 349 1.47 -0.30 -3.00
C ARG A 349 0.57 -0.51 -4.22
N GLU A 350 0.62 -1.69 -4.82
CA GLU A 350 -0.06 -1.99 -6.09
C GLU A 350 -1.31 -2.86 -5.92
N GLN A 351 -1.66 -3.26 -4.70
CA GLN A 351 -2.86 -4.06 -4.44
C GLN A 351 -4.15 -3.27 -4.70
N TYR A 352 -5.17 -3.99 -5.17
CA TYR A 352 -6.54 -3.51 -5.16
C TYR A 352 -7.15 -3.71 -3.77
N VAL A 353 -8.01 -2.79 -3.35
CA VAL A 353 -8.79 -2.91 -2.13
C VAL A 353 -10.25 -2.97 -2.47
N LEU A 354 -10.87 -4.08 -2.13
CA LEU A 354 -12.26 -4.36 -2.40
C LEU A 354 -13.01 -4.42 -1.07
N GLY A 355 -14.08 -3.65 -0.94
CA GLY A 355 -14.93 -3.70 0.25
C GLY A 355 -16.33 -4.20 -0.07
N TYR A 356 -16.88 -5.01 0.83
CA TYR A 356 -18.25 -5.49 0.75
C TYR A 356 -18.85 -5.72 2.14
N TYR A 357 -20.16 -5.66 2.24
CA TYR A 357 -20.89 -6.11 3.42
C TYR A 357 -21.39 -7.54 3.19
N PRO A 358 -21.03 -8.50 4.06
CA PRO A 358 -21.53 -9.86 3.93
C PRO A 358 -23.07 -9.89 3.92
N SER A 359 -23.65 -10.47 2.87
CA SER A 359 -25.10 -10.59 2.76
C SER A 359 -25.74 -11.53 3.79
N GLN A 360 -24.92 -12.28 4.52
CA GLN A 360 -25.29 -13.19 5.59
C GLN A 360 -24.25 -13.10 6.71
N ALA A 361 -24.31 -12.05 7.51
CA ALA A 361 -23.59 -11.95 8.77
C ALA A 361 -24.45 -12.63 9.84
N ASN A 362 -23.94 -13.66 10.48
CA ASN A 362 -24.63 -14.38 11.58
C ASN A 362 -24.03 -14.02 12.93
N HIS A 363 -22.85 -13.38 12.95
CA HIS A 363 -22.10 -13.02 14.16
C HIS A 363 -21.94 -14.19 15.14
N ASP A 364 -21.63 -15.38 14.57
CA ASP A 364 -21.54 -16.65 15.31
C ASP A 364 -20.10 -17.07 15.62
N GLY A 365 -19.13 -16.23 15.24
CA GLY A 365 -17.70 -16.49 15.41
C GLY A 365 -17.17 -17.61 14.51
N ALA A 366 -17.95 -18.09 13.54
CA ALA A 366 -17.50 -19.11 12.62
C ALA A 366 -16.61 -18.55 11.51
N TRP A 367 -15.71 -19.40 11.01
CA TRP A 367 -14.90 -19.05 9.83
C TRP A 367 -15.75 -19.02 8.57
N ARG A 368 -15.65 -17.93 7.80
CA ARG A 368 -16.29 -17.73 6.50
C ARG A 368 -15.24 -17.73 5.39
N ASN A 369 -15.51 -18.48 4.32
CA ASN A 369 -14.60 -18.56 3.18
C ASN A 369 -14.93 -17.48 2.17
N VAL A 370 -13.92 -16.70 1.78
CA VAL A 370 -14.04 -15.64 0.77
C VAL A 370 -13.13 -15.94 -0.41
N ARG A 371 -13.62 -15.68 -1.60
CA ARG A 371 -12.85 -15.78 -2.85
C ARG A 371 -13.09 -14.57 -3.72
N VAL A 372 -12.01 -14.05 -4.26
CA VAL A 372 -12.06 -13.05 -5.34
C VAL A 372 -11.75 -13.74 -6.66
N ARG A 373 -12.53 -13.44 -7.68
CA ARG A 373 -12.30 -13.88 -9.05
C ARG A 373 -12.16 -12.67 -9.96
N VAL A 374 -11.31 -12.77 -10.97
CA VAL A 374 -11.18 -11.80 -12.06
C VAL A 374 -11.72 -12.43 -13.33
N GLU A 375 -12.57 -11.71 -14.06
CA GLU A 375 -13.23 -12.25 -15.28
C GLU A 375 -12.32 -12.30 -16.51
N LYS A 376 -11.03 -11.97 -16.35
CA LYS A 376 -10.01 -12.11 -17.40
C LYS A 376 -9.24 -13.43 -17.24
N GLN A 377 -8.88 -14.05 -18.36
CA GLN A 377 -8.20 -15.34 -18.38
C GLN A 377 -6.71 -15.23 -18.02
N ASN A 378 -6.14 -16.33 -17.52
CA ASN A 378 -4.72 -16.49 -17.22
C ASN A 378 -4.18 -15.47 -16.20
N LEU A 379 -4.98 -15.14 -15.21
CA LEU A 379 -4.60 -14.31 -14.07
C LEU A 379 -4.62 -15.14 -12.79
N ASP A 380 -3.59 -14.97 -11.99
CA ASP A 380 -3.52 -15.47 -10.60
C ASP A 380 -3.96 -14.39 -9.65
N VAL A 381 -4.91 -14.73 -8.77
CA VAL A 381 -5.52 -13.78 -7.82
C VAL A 381 -5.23 -14.23 -6.41
N ARG A 382 -4.55 -13.39 -5.65
CA ARG A 382 -4.21 -13.66 -4.26
C ARG A 382 -4.84 -12.62 -3.35
N THR A 383 -5.53 -13.10 -2.32
CA THR A 383 -6.15 -12.33 -1.24
C THR A 383 -6.35 -13.26 -0.05
N ARG A 384 -6.77 -12.75 1.10
CA ARG A 384 -7.14 -13.62 2.22
C ARG A 384 -8.27 -14.58 1.83
N GLU A 385 -8.22 -15.79 2.37
CA GLU A 385 -9.17 -16.86 2.04
C GLU A 385 -10.43 -16.85 2.89
N GLY A 386 -10.48 -16.04 3.95
CA GLY A 386 -11.64 -15.97 4.82
C GLY A 386 -11.50 -14.98 5.99
N TYR A 387 -12.46 -15.03 6.89
CA TYR A 387 -12.52 -14.22 8.11
C TYR A 387 -13.40 -14.91 9.16
N PHE A 388 -13.27 -14.54 10.43
CA PHE A 388 -14.21 -14.90 11.46
C PHE A 388 -15.38 -13.93 11.52
N ASP A 389 -16.60 -14.43 11.56
CA ASP A 389 -17.85 -13.66 11.58
C ASP A 389 -18.25 -13.37 13.04
N TYR A 390 -17.62 -12.34 13.64
CA TYR A 390 -17.87 -11.90 15.01
C TYR A 390 -18.97 -10.85 15.11
#